data_f582347d86b1cb47a7497e82d690a7c9
#
_entry.id   f582347d86b1cb47a7497e82d690a7c9
#
_cell.length_a   1.000
_cell.length_b   1.000
_cell.length_c   1.000
_cell.angle_alpha   90.00
_cell.angle_beta   90.00
_cell.angle_gamma   90.00
#
_symmetry.space_group_name_H-M   'P 1'
#
loop_
_entity.id
_entity.type
_entity.pdbx_description
1 polymer ?
#
loop_
_entity_poly.entity_id
_entity_poly.type
_entity_poly.pdbx_seq_one_letter_code
_entity_poly.pdbx_strand_id
1 'polypeptide(L)'
;MPTTIVHLLALAYGIPFIIVGIEHFRETQKFVDIVPPYLPFPLFLVYLTGLMEITGGLGIVYPETRIMAGRFMALFLLAVYPANFYMWANDVPF
;
A
#
# COMPACT_ATOMS: atom_id res chain seq x y z
N MET A 1 1.24 15.16 21.19
CA MET A 1 0.69 13.81 21.31
C MET A 1 1.69 12.92 22.02
N PRO A 2 1.26 12.13 23.03
CA PRO A 2 2.18 11.25 23.74
C PRO A 2 2.88 10.26 22.81
N THR A 3 4.15 9.99 23.10
CA THR A 3 4.97 9.09 22.28
C THR A 3 4.35 7.70 22.14
N THR A 4 3.77 7.18 23.22
CA THR A 4 3.10 5.87 23.19
C THR A 4 1.98 5.83 22.18
N ILE A 5 1.15 6.87 22.12
CA ILE A 5 0.04 6.95 21.15
C ILE A 5 0.58 7.01 19.73
N VAL A 6 1.64 7.79 19.51
CA VAL A 6 2.27 7.88 18.20
C VAL A 6 2.78 6.51 17.73
N HIS A 7 3.44 5.75 18.64
CA HIS A 7 3.90 4.40 18.31
C HIS A 7 2.73 3.47 18.00
N LEU A 8 1.66 3.52 18.79
CA LEU A 8 0.50 2.66 18.55
C LEU A 8 -0.17 2.97 17.20
N LEU A 9 -0.30 4.27 16.86
CA LEU A 9 -0.86 4.66 15.57
C LEU A 9 0.04 4.24 14.42
N ALA A 10 1.35 4.33 14.58
CA ALA A 10 2.30 3.91 13.56
C ALA A 10 2.20 2.40 13.31
N LEU A 11 2.08 1.61 14.36
CA LEU A 11 1.90 0.16 14.23
C LEU A 11 0.56 -0.16 13.57
N ALA A 12 -0.50 0.54 13.99
CA ALA A 12 -1.84 0.33 13.44
C ALA A 12 -1.93 0.68 11.96
N TYR A 13 -1.08 1.60 11.48
CA TYR A 13 -1.04 1.99 10.08
C TYR A 13 -0.04 1.14 9.29
N GLY A 14 1.16 0.95 9.83
CA GLY A 14 2.25 0.28 9.11
C GLY A 14 2.06 -1.22 8.97
N ILE A 15 1.56 -1.90 10.00
CA ILE A 15 1.40 -3.36 9.95
C ILE A 15 0.43 -3.81 8.87
N PRO A 16 -0.78 -3.20 8.72
CA PRO A 16 -1.67 -3.57 7.62
C PRO A 16 -1.04 -3.40 6.24
N PHE A 17 -0.24 -2.35 6.02
CA PHE A 17 0.45 -2.16 4.75
C PHE A 17 1.47 -3.26 4.50
N ILE A 18 2.20 -3.69 5.53
CA ILE A 18 3.14 -4.81 5.40
C ILE A 18 2.39 -6.08 5.00
N ILE A 19 1.28 -6.37 5.67
CA ILE A 19 0.47 -7.57 5.42
C ILE A 19 -0.09 -7.52 3.99
N VAL A 20 -0.70 -6.42 3.59
CA VAL A 20 -1.27 -6.29 2.25
C VAL A 20 -0.18 -6.35 1.19
N GLY A 21 0.98 -5.75 1.45
CA GLY A 21 2.12 -5.83 0.55
C GLY A 21 2.59 -7.27 0.35
N ILE A 22 2.66 -8.05 1.43
CA ILE A 22 3.00 -9.48 1.35
C ILE A 22 1.94 -10.23 0.53
N GLU A 23 0.67 -9.91 0.72
CA GLU A 23 -0.40 -10.54 -0.04
C GLU A 23 -0.30 -10.29 -1.55
N HIS A 24 0.29 -9.17 -1.97
CA HIS A 24 0.55 -8.91 -3.39
C HIS A 24 1.42 -10.02 -4.01
N PHE A 25 2.28 -10.64 -3.21
CA PHE A 25 3.16 -11.72 -3.69
C PHE A 25 2.55 -13.11 -3.48
N ARG A 26 1.68 -13.27 -2.48
CA ARG A 26 1.02 -14.54 -2.20
C ARG A 26 -0.24 -14.76 -3.04
N GLU A 27 -1.01 -13.70 -3.22
CA GLU A 27 -2.30 -13.71 -3.92
C GLU A 27 -2.22 -12.81 -5.15
N THR A 28 -1.13 -12.92 -5.89
CA THR A 28 -0.79 -11.99 -6.98
C THR A 28 -1.92 -11.81 -7.98
N GLN A 29 -2.59 -12.91 -8.37
CA GLN A 29 -3.62 -12.84 -9.40
C GLN A 29 -4.82 -12.01 -8.97
N LYS A 30 -5.19 -12.00 -7.69
CA LYS A 30 -6.28 -11.16 -7.20
C LYS A 30 -5.99 -9.68 -7.45
N PHE A 31 -4.75 -9.27 -7.24
CA PHE A 31 -4.35 -7.88 -7.44
C PHE A 31 -4.22 -7.55 -8.92
N VAL A 32 -3.73 -8.48 -9.73
CA VAL A 32 -3.67 -8.29 -11.18
C VAL A 32 -5.08 -8.08 -11.74
N ASP A 33 -6.05 -8.83 -11.25
CA ASP A 33 -7.43 -8.78 -11.76
C ASP A 33 -8.10 -7.43 -11.50
N ILE A 34 -7.65 -6.67 -10.49
CA ILE A 34 -8.24 -5.37 -10.19
C ILE A 34 -7.43 -4.18 -10.73
N VAL A 35 -6.33 -4.43 -11.44
CA VAL A 35 -5.62 -3.35 -12.12
C VAL A 35 -6.49 -2.82 -13.25
N PRO A 36 -6.68 -1.48 -13.35
CA PRO A 36 -7.48 -0.92 -14.43
C PRO A 36 -6.94 -1.32 -15.80
N PRO A 37 -7.82 -1.66 -16.75
CA PRO A 37 -7.37 -2.12 -18.09
C PRO A 37 -6.53 -1.11 -18.85
N TYR A 38 -6.65 0.18 -18.53
CA TYR A 38 -5.88 1.22 -19.21
C TYR A 38 -4.43 1.30 -18.75
N LEU A 39 -4.05 0.57 -17.69
CA LEU A 39 -2.67 0.57 -17.21
C LEU A 39 -1.89 -0.59 -17.83
N PRO A 40 -0.65 -0.33 -18.27
CA PRO A 40 0.20 -1.39 -18.83
C PRO A 40 0.88 -2.20 -17.74
N PHE A 41 1.35 -3.40 -18.11
CA PHE A 41 2.18 -4.25 -17.26
C PHE A 41 1.58 -4.53 -15.88
N PRO A 42 0.37 -5.10 -15.81
CA PRO A 42 -0.30 -5.27 -14.51
C PRO A 42 0.48 -6.14 -13.52
N LEU A 43 1.16 -7.18 -13.98
CA LEU A 43 1.95 -8.02 -13.08
C LEU A 43 3.11 -7.25 -12.45
N PHE A 44 3.81 -6.45 -13.26
CA PHE A 44 4.88 -5.59 -12.76
C PHE A 44 4.35 -4.59 -11.74
N LEU A 45 3.20 -3.97 -12.03
CA LEU A 45 2.62 -2.98 -11.13
C LEU A 45 2.21 -3.61 -9.79
N VAL A 46 1.69 -4.84 -9.81
CA VAL A 46 1.35 -5.53 -8.56
C VAL A 46 2.59 -5.78 -7.72
N TYR A 47 3.67 -6.29 -8.32
CA TYR A 47 4.90 -6.53 -7.58
C TYR A 47 5.52 -5.22 -7.08
N LEU A 48 5.52 -4.18 -7.90
CA LEU A 48 6.06 -2.89 -7.51
C LEU A 48 5.30 -2.29 -6.34
N THR A 49 3.98 -2.25 -6.41
CA THR A 49 3.16 -1.68 -5.34
C THR A 49 3.26 -2.52 -4.06
N GLY A 50 3.33 -3.84 -4.18
CA GLY A 50 3.52 -4.70 -3.03
C GLY A 50 4.83 -4.41 -2.31
N LEU A 51 5.91 -4.26 -3.07
CA LEU A 51 7.21 -3.92 -2.50
C LEU A 51 7.18 -2.54 -1.83
N MET A 52 6.54 -1.57 -2.47
CA MET A 52 6.41 -0.22 -1.90
C MET A 52 5.60 -0.23 -0.61
N GLU A 53 4.55 -1.04 -0.53
CA GLU A 53 3.75 -1.15 0.69
C GLU A 53 4.52 -1.80 1.82
N ILE A 54 5.29 -2.85 1.54
CA ILE A 54 6.11 -3.51 2.56
C ILE A 54 7.19 -2.55 3.08
N THR A 55 7.94 -1.92 2.19
CA THR A 55 9.02 -1.02 2.59
C THR A 55 8.48 0.23 3.27
N GLY A 56 7.38 0.78 2.75
CA GLY A 56 6.74 1.95 3.36
C GLY A 56 6.17 1.64 4.74
N GLY A 57 5.52 0.48 4.88
CA GLY A 57 4.98 0.05 6.18
C GLY A 57 6.07 -0.17 7.22
N LEU A 58 7.16 -0.82 6.84
CA LEU A 58 8.32 -1.00 7.72
C LEU A 58 8.91 0.34 8.13
N GLY A 59 9.02 1.28 7.18
CA GLY A 59 9.55 2.61 7.45
C GLY A 59 8.69 3.40 8.44
N ILE A 60 7.38 3.21 8.41
CA ILE A 60 6.48 3.87 9.36
C ILE A 60 6.60 3.26 10.75
N VAL A 61 6.75 1.94 10.83
CA VAL A 61 6.89 1.25 12.10
C VAL A 61 8.19 1.66 12.80
N TYR A 62 9.28 1.89 12.04
CA TYR A 62 10.58 2.25 12.59
C TYR A 62 10.64 3.76 12.85
N PRO A 63 10.85 4.21 14.11
CA PRO A 63 10.74 5.64 14.45
C PRO A 63 11.64 6.56 13.64
N GLU A 64 12.88 6.16 13.34
CA GLU A 64 13.86 7.01 12.65
C GLU A 64 13.49 7.31 11.21
N THR A 65 12.71 6.47 10.56
CA THR A 65 12.32 6.63 9.16
C THR A 65 10.86 7.03 9.01
N ARG A 66 10.13 7.16 10.11
CA ARG A 66 8.67 7.30 10.10
C ARG A 66 8.18 8.51 9.30
N ILE A 67 8.82 9.67 9.47
CA ILE A 67 8.38 10.89 8.78
C ILE A 67 8.58 10.76 7.29
N MET A 68 9.75 10.29 6.86
CA MET A 68 10.04 10.10 5.44
C MET A 68 9.12 9.04 4.84
N ALA A 69 8.94 7.91 5.54
CA ALA A 69 8.07 6.84 5.08
C ALA A 69 6.62 7.29 5.01
N GLY A 70 6.17 8.11 5.96
CA GLY A 70 4.82 8.66 5.94
C GLY A 70 4.57 9.54 4.73
N ARG A 71 5.53 10.39 4.39
CA ARG A 71 5.44 11.23 3.19
C ARG A 71 5.42 10.38 1.92
N PHE A 72 6.29 9.38 1.85
CA PHE A 72 6.32 8.47 0.72
C PHE A 72 4.98 7.74 0.56
N MET A 73 4.43 7.23 1.66
CA MET A 73 3.17 6.50 1.61
C MET A 73 1.99 7.40 1.26
N ALA A 74 2.03 8.68 1.66
CA ALA A 74 1.00 9.63 1.26
C ALA A 74 1.01 9.83 -0.26
N LEU A 75 2.19 9.97 -0.86
CA LEU A 75 2.33 10.08 -2.31
C LEU A 75 1.91 8.78 -2.99
N PHE A 76 2.28 7.64 -2.42
CA PHE A 76 1.89 6.33 -2.94
C PHE A 76 0.36 6.20 -3.00
N LEU A 77 -0.34 6.57 -1.92
CA LEU A 77 -1.79 6.48 -1.87
C LEU A 77 -2.45 7.40 -2.91
N LEU A 78 -1.89 8.60 -3.11
CA LEU A 78 -2.37 9.48 -4.17
C LEU A 78 -2.17 8.85 -5.54
N ALA A 79 -1.04 8.20 -5.76
CA ALA A 79 -0.74 7.59 -7.05
C ALA A 79 -1.64 6.40 -7.36
N VAL A 80 -2.05 5.62 -6.34
CA VAL A 80 -2.92 4.46 -6.56
C VAL A 80 -4.41 4.80 -6.46
N TYR A 81 -4.74 6.04 -6.10
CA TYR A 81 -6.12 6.48 -5.97
C TYR A 81 -6.95 6.22 -7.25
N PRO A 82 -6.44 6.52 -8.45
CA PRO A 82 -7.21 6.23 -9.67
C PRO A 82 -7.57 4.76 -9.81
N ALA A 83 -6.67 3.84 -9.43
CA ALA A 83 -6.96 2.41 -9.48
C ALA A 83 -8.03 2.02 -8.47
N ASN A 84 -7.96 2.56 -7.25
CA ASN A 84 -8.96 2.31 -6.22
C ASN A 84 -10.32 2.87 -6.63
N PHE A 85 -10.33 4.06 -7.23
CA PHE A 85 -11.55 4.67 -7.74
C PHE A 85 -12.15 3.82 -8.85
N TYR A 86 -11.32 3.33 -9.77
CA TYR A 86 -11.79 2.46 -10.85
C TYR A 86 -12.45 1.20 -10.29
N MET A 87 -11.83 0.58 -9.30
CA MET A 87 -12.38 -0.63 -8.68
C MET A 87 -13.76 -0.36 -8.08
N TRP A 88 -13.90 0.76 -7.35
CA TRP A 88 -15.16 1.14 -6.75
C TRP A 88 -16.22 1.49 -7.81
N ALA A 89 -15.86 2.29 -8.81
CA ALA A 89 -16.80 2.78 -9.82
C ALA A 89 -17.32 1.66 -10.72
N ASN A 90 -16.52 0.62 -10.94
CA ASN A 90 -16.88 -0.51 -11.80
C ASN A 90 -17.26 -1.76 -11.02
N ASP A 91 -17.41 -1.63 -9.70
CA ASP A 91 -17.85 -2.72 -8.83
C ASP A 91 -17.00 -3.98 -9.00
N VAL A 92 -15.68 -3.79 -9.12
CA VAL A 92 -14.75 -4.91 -9.24
C VAL A 92 -14.49 -5.49 -7.85
N PRO A 93 -14.81 -6.78 -7.61
CA PRO A 93 -14.59 -7.37 -6.31
C PRO A 93 -13.11 -7.60 -6.03
N PHE A 94 -12.76 -7.48 -4.76
CA PHE A 94 -11.40 -7.80 -4.30
C PHE A 94 -11.34 -9.13 -3.51
#